data_b643e933d88cf6308094ca9137e334cf
#
_entry.id   b643e933d88cf6308094ca9137e334cf
#
_cell.length_a   1.000
_cell.length_b   1.000
_cell.length_c   1.000
_cell.angle_alpha   90.00
_cell.angle_beta   90.00
_cell.angle_gamma   90.00
#
_symmetry.space_group_name_H-M   'P 1'
#
loop_
_entity.id
_entity.type
_entity.pdbx_description
1 polymer ?
#
loop_
_entity_poly.entity_id
_entity_poly.type
_entity_poly.pdbx_seq_one_letter_code
_entity_poly.pdbx_strand_id
1 'polypeptide(L)'
;MSQFFEASVVPDTAAGAVAKHLRVKTPGAIAVAGALDPSIGTMDTDCLAAGPCSVRLKTANGTKKMIAAAAVTAGAYVYGAASGKVSSVANGNVAGVARDAATADGDVIEVMPFNGIVQNLVTAYAVNGALAVTPGTATLTKAGVAAMTLAAPTVAQEGLILNVVSQTANAHTITATGLIDDGVTGGSKTTATFAAFAGASITLMASNLKWAVLSKNVVTIS
;
A
#
# COMPACT_ATOMS: atom_id res chain seq x y z
N MET A 1 -30.95 -2.42 29.20
CA MET A 1 -30.35 -1.30 28.46
C MET A 1 -28.92 -1.70 28.17
N SER A 2 -28.63 -2.05 26.94
CA SER A 2 -27.25 -2.35 26.52
C SER A 2 -26.55 -1.01 26.28
N GLN A 3 -25.63 -0.63 27.15
CA GLN A 3 -24.76 0.51 26.90
C GLN A 3 -23.68 0.04 25.92
N PHE A 4 -23.80 0.45 24.67
CA PHE A 4 -22.69 0.40 23.72
C PHE A 4 -21.65 1.42 24.18
N PHE A 5 -20.63 0.97 24.88
CA PHE A 5 -19.40 1.73 25.01
C PHE A 5 -18.67 1.64 23.66
N GLU A 6 -18.76 2.66 22.85
CA GLU A 6 -17.80 2.86 21.78
C GLU A 6 -16.43 3.14 22.42
N ALA A 7 -15.66 2.10 22.66
CA ALA A 7 -14.27 2.25 23.07
C ALA A 7 -13.49 2.86 21.89
N SER A 8 -13.45 4.18 21.83
CA SER A 8 -12.65 4.91 20.84
C SER A 8 -11.15 4.84 21.15
N VAL A 9 -10.79 4.37 22.33
CA VAL A 9 -9.43 4.23 22.84
C VAL A 9 -9.26 2.86 23.48
N VAL A 10 -8.20 2.16 23.09
CA VAL A 10 -7.87 0.83 23.66
C VAL A 10 -6.58 0.96 24.45
N PRO A 11 -6.56 0.55 25.74
CA PRO A 11 -5.32 0.43 26.49
C PRO A 11 -4.54 -0.80 25.99
N ASP A 12 -3.24 -0.66 25.83
CA ASP A 12 -2.36 -1.76 25.45
C ASP A 12 -0.94 -1.49 25.97
N THR A 13 0.01 -2.37 25.69
CA THR A 13 1.41 -2.25 26.11
C THR A 13 2.29 -2.03 24.90
N ALA A 14 3.21 -1.06 24.99
CA ALA A 14 4.14 -0.75 23.91
C ALA A 14 5.32 -1.73 23.86
N ALA A 15 5.67 -2.19 22.65
CA ALA A 15 6.90 -2.95 22.43
C ALA A 15 8.17 -2.11 22.61
N GLY A 16 8.08 -0.80 22.38
CA GLY A 16 9.14 0.19 22.50
C GLY A 16 8.54 1.55 22.81
N ALA A 17 9.36 2.56 23.05
CA ALA A 17 8.88 3.93 23.22
C ALA A 17 8.17 4.41 21.94
N VAL A 18 6.95 4.94 22.08
CA VAL A 18 6.15 5.44 20.97
C VAL A 18 5.63 6.83 21.31
N ALA A 19 5.91 7.78 20.43
CA ALA A 19 5.45 9.15 20.63
C ALA A 19 3.96 9.30 20.26
N LYS A 20 3.31 10.26 20.88
CA LYS A 20 1.94 10.71 20.58
C LYS A 20 1.77 11.03 19.11
N HIS A 21 0.60 10.78 18.57
CA HIS A 21 0.19 11.03 17.18
C HIS A 21 0.86 10.18 16.10
N LEU A 22 1.75 9.25 16.44
CA LEU A 22 2.27 8.27 15.50
C LEU A 22 1.21 7.19 15.22
N ARG A 23 1.17 6.70 13.98
CA ARG A 23 0.39 5.52 13.60
C ARG A 23 1.03 4.28 14.20
N VAL A 24 0.20 3.40 14.69
CA VAL A 24 0.65 2.17 15.34
C VAL A 24 -0.01 0.93 14.78
N LYS A 25 0.66 -0.20 14.92
CA LYS A 25 0.20 -1.53 14.53
C LYS A 25 0.28 -2.51 15.69
N THR A 26 -0.42 -3.60 15.60
CA THR A 26 -0.24 -4.84 16.34
C THR A 26 0.19 -5.92 15.32
N PRO A 27 0.83 -7.02 15.68
CA PRO A 27 0.34 -7.99 16.65
C PRO A 27 1.16 -8.05 17.95
N GLY A 28 0.51 -8.42 19.02
CA GLY A 28 1.12 -8.59 20.34
C GLY A 28 1.19 -7.28 21.11
N ALA A 29 2.34 -6.61 21.13
CA ALA A 29 2.49 -5.29 21.74
C ALA A 29 2.40 -4.19 20.69
N ILE A 30 1.97 -2.99 21.11
CA ILE A 30 1.91 -1.81 20.22
C ILE A 30 3.29 -1.44 19.70
N ALA A 31 3.41 -1.34 18.39
CA ALA A 31 4.61 -0.92 17.70
C ALA A 31 4.31 0.17 16.67
N VAL A 32 5.31 0.98 16.35
CA VAL A 32 5.19 2.01 15.29
C VAL A 32 4.93 1.35 13.94
N ALA A 33 3.94 1.83 13.20
CA ALA A 33 3.62 1.32 11.88
C ALA A 33 4.62 1.83 10.83
N GLY A 34 5.09 0.96 9.96
CA GLY A 34 5.84 1.33 8.76
C GLY A 34 4.95 1.96 7.68
N ALA A 35 5.56 2.34 6.55
CA ALA A 35 4.85 3.00 5.46
C ALA A 35 3.70 2.15 4.89
N LEU A 36 3.93 0.86 4.70
CA LEU A 36 2.96 -0.08 4.12
C LEU A 36 2.22 -0.91 5.17
N ASP A 37 2.57 -0.76 6.45
CA ASP A 37 1.90 -1.52 7.51
C ASP A 37 0.45 -1.05 7.71
N PRO A 38 -0.49 -1.97 7.85
CA PRO A 38 -1.83 -1.64 8.29
C PRO A 38 -1.77 -1.07 9.71
N SER A 39 -2.25 0.14 9.90
CA SER A 39 -2.34 0.74 11.24
C SER A 39 -3.69 0.45 11.87
N ILE A 40 -3.69 0.15 13.17
CA ILE A 40 -4.94 0.02 13.97
C ILE A 40 -5.45 1.37 14.45
N GLY A 41 -4.58 2.36 14.56
CA GLY A 41 -4.92 3.69 15.07
C GLY A 41 -3.71 4.60 15.20
N THR A 42 -3.87 5.64 16.00
CA THR A 42 -2.83 6.62 16.37
C THR A 42 -2.66 6.66 17.88
N MET A 43 -1.44 6.92 18.33
CA MET A 43 -1.16 7.12 19.76
C MET A 43 -1.87 8.37 20.28
N ASP A 44 -2.56 8.25 21.37
CA ASP A 44 -3.24 9.38 22.05
C ASP A 44 -2.34 10.03 23.10
N THR A 45 -1.40 9.27 23.65
CA THR A 45 -0.40 9.71 24.63
C THR A 45 0.98 9.18 24.26
N ASP A 46 2.04 9.82 24.76
CA ASP A 46 3.39 9.23 24.69
C ASP A 46 3.44 7.97 25.57
N CYS A 47 4.12 6.93 25.08
CA CYS A 47 4.36 5.71 25.82
C CYS A 47 5.84 5.43 25.98
N LEU A 48 6.24 4.89 27.13
CA LEU A 48 7.54 4.27 27.36
C LEU A 48 7.53 2.81 26.86
N ALA A 49 8.71 2.25 26.62
CA ALA A 49 8.86 0.83 26.33
C ALA A 49 8.28 -0.02 27.48
N ALA A 50 7.54 -1.07 27.14
CA ALA A 50 6.81 -1.92 28.07
C ALA A 50 5.82 -1.18 29.00
N GLY A 51 5.56 0.11 28.72
CA GLY A 51 4.59 0.92 29.44
C GLY A 51 3.17 0.82 28.87
N PRO A 52 2.17 1.20 29.69
CA PRO A 52 0.78 1.29 29.21
C PRO A 52 0.66 2.42 28.17
N CYS A 53 -0.09 2.17 27.12
CA CYS A 53 -0.41 3.14 26.10
C CYS A 53 -1.89 3.23 25.79
N SER A 54 -2.26 4.36 25.21
CA SER A 54 -3.61 4.67 24.79
C SER A 54 -3.62 4.86 23.28
N VAL A 55 -4.32 3.98 22.56
CA VAL A 55 -4.44 4.00 21.12
C VAL A 55 -5.84 4.44 20.73
N ARG A 56 -5.93 5.54 19.99
CA ARG A 56 -7.17 5.96 19.35
C ARG A 56 -7.36 5.15 18.08
N LEU A 57 -8.34 4.25 18.09
CA LEU A 57 -8.58 3.32 16.99
C LEU A 57 -8.89 4.05 15.67
N LYS A 58 -8.48 3.46 14.55
CA LYS A 58 -8.78 3.97 13.21
C LYS A 58 -10.28 4.08 12.96
N THR A 59 -11.08 3.18 13.54
CA THR A 59 -12.54 3.14 13.47
C THR A 59 -13.24 4.15 14.37
N ALA A 60 -12.52 4.79 15.31
CA ALA A 60 -13.11 5.82 16.18
C ALA A 60 -13.56 7.03 15.35
N ASN A 61 -14.74 7.55 15.68
CA ASN A 61 -15.32 8.70 15.01
C ASN A 61 -14.45 9.96 15.11
N GLY A 62 -14.60 10.85 14.15
CA GLY A 62 -13.93 12.15 14.10
C GLY A 62 -12.54 12.11 13.50
N THR A 63 -11.90 13.25 13.52
CA THR A 63 -10.55 13.45 13.00
C THR A 63 -9.47 12.95 13.95
N LYS A 64 -8.28 12.73 13.44
CA LYS A 64 -7.11 12.28 14.21
C LYS A 64 -5.93 13.19 13.95
N LYS A 65 -5.16 13.46 15.00
CA LYS A 65 -3.86 14.12 14.85
C LYS A 65 -2.82 13.09 14.43
N MET A 66 -2.02 13.43 13.41
CA MET A 66 -0.94 12.60 12.87
C MET A 66 0.28 13.46 12.60
N ILE A 67 1.48 12.86 12.68
CA ILE A 67 2.74 13.54 12.41
C ILE A 67 3.04 13.40 10.91
N ALA A 68 3.29 14.52 10.25
CA ALA A 68 3.73 14.55 8.85
C ALA A 68 5.22 14.16 8.73
N ALA A 69 5.59 13.46 7.66
CA ALA A 69 6.98 13.11 7.32
C ALA A 69 7.62 14.13 6.35
N ALA A 70 6.84 15.07 5.85
CA ALA A 70 7.26 16.14 4.93
C ALA A 70 6.13 17.16 4.83
N ALA A 71 6.32 18.20 4.02
CA ALA A 71 5.27 19.17 3.70
C ALA A 71 4.03 18.46 3.10
N VAL A 72 2.85 18.86 3.56
CA VAL A 72 1.53 18.38 3.11
C VAL A 72 0.63 19.57 2.90
N THR A 73 -0.09 19.59 1.79
CA THR A 73 -1.11 20.64 1.53
C THR A 73 -2.44 20.25 2.19
N ALA A 74 -3.14 21.20 2.77
CA ALA A 74 -4.50 20.98 3.27
C ALA A 74 -5.42 20.48 2.13
N GLY A 75 -6.27 19.51 2.42
CA GLY A 75 -7.12 18.85 1.43
C GLY A 75 -6.46 17.69 0.67
N ALA A 76 -5.14 17.51 0.80
CA ALA A 76 -4.44 16.41 0.14
C ALA A 76 -4.72 15.06 0.83
N TYR A 77 -4.73 13.99 0.02
CA TYR A 77 -4.65 12.63 0.58
C TYR A 77 -3.31 12.42 1.26
N VAL A 78 -3.35 11.77 2.42
CA VAL A 78 -2.15 11.36 3.14
C VAL A 78 -2.11 9.84 3.27
N TYR A 79 -0.92 9.31 3.15
CA TYR A 79 -0.61 7.88 3.13
C TYR A 79 0.33 7.54 4.27
N GLY A 80 0.43 6.27 4.59
CA GLY A 80 1.41 5.81 5.57
C GLY A 80 2.83 6.17 5.15
N ALA A 81 3.63 6.69 6.07
CA ALA A 81 5.05 6.92 5.91
C ALA A 81 5.85 6.14 6.95
N ALA A 82 7.17 6.09 6.81
CA ALA A 82 8.05 5.46 7.78
C ALA A 82 7.87 6.06 9.19
N SER A 83 8.26 5.31 10.19
CA SER A 83 8.23 5.74 11.60
C SER A 83 6.87 6.22 12.10
N GLY A 84 5.78 5.62 11.61
CA GLY A 84 4.41 5.93 12.03
C GLY A 84 3.86 7.26 11.53
N LYS A 85 4.60 7.98 10.71
CA LYS A 85 4.22 9.27 10.14
C LYS A 85 3.27 9.11 8.94
N VAL A 86 2.82 10.23 8.39
CA VAL A 86 2.05 10.30 7.15
C VAL A 86 2.71 11.25 6.14
N SER A 87 2.50 11.01 4.85
CA SER A 87 2.99 11.88 3.77
C SER A 87 2.00 11.95 2.62
N SER A 88 2.18 12.92 1.72
CA SER A 88 1.42 13.02 0.48
C SER A 88 1.89 12.05 -0.62
N VAL A 89 2.97 11.29 -0.38
CA VAL A 89 3.48 10.30 -1.34
C VAL A 89 2.57 9.08 -1.36
N ALA A 90 1.92 8.83 -2.49
CA ALA A 90 1.01 7.72 -2.66
C ALA A 90 1.74 6.37 -2.61
N ASN A 91 1.27 5.45 -1.78
CA ASN A 91 1.83 4.11 -1.63
C ASN A 91 0.77 3.01 -1.44
N GLY A 92 -0.51 3.34 -1.69
CA GLY A 92 -1.64 2.42 -1.52
C GLY A 92 -2.17 2.31 -0.08
N ASN A 93 -1.46 2.80 0.93
CA ASN A 93 -1.88 2.76 2.34
C ASN A 93 -2.44 4.13 2.76
N VAL A 94 -3.65 4.43 2.33
CA VAL A 94 -4.33 5.70 2.63
C VAL A 94 -4.62 5.81 4.13
N ALA A 95 -4.15 6.90 4.75
CA ALA A 95 -4.45 7.24 6.13
C ALA A 95 -5.69 8.14 6.24
N GLY A 96 -5.89 9.05 5.27
CA GLY A 96 -7.03 9.96 5.24
C GLY A 96 -6.79 11.19 4.36
N VAL A 97 -7.53 12.25 4.64
CA VAL A 97 -7.38 13.57 4.02
C VAL A 97 -6.90 14.56 5.08
N ALA A 98 -5.82 15.28 4.79
CA ALA A 98 -5.29 16.33 5.67
C ALA A 98 -6.26 17.51 5.72
N ARG A 99 -6.64 17.94 6.92
CA ARG A 99 -7.43 19.17 7.13
C ARG A 99 -6.53 20.38 7.27
N ASP A 100 -5.36 20.18 7.85
CA ASP A 100 -4.34 21.20 8.03
C ASP A 100 -3.17 20.95 7.12
N ALA A 101 -2.41 21.99 6.76
CA ALA A 101 -1.16 21.87 6.06
C ALA A 101 -0.01 21.56 7.03
N ALA A 102 0.99 20.78 6.55
CA ALA A 102 2.30 20.67 7.17
C ALA A 102 3.33 21.41 6.33
N THR A 103 4.30 22.05 6.96
CA THR A 103 5.41 22.73 6.30
C THR A 103 6.69 21.91 6.29
N ALA A 104 6.84 21.01 7.28
CA ALA A 104 8.05 20.23 7.50
C ALA A 104 7.78 18.84 8.11
N ASP A 105 8.82 18.02 8.15
CA ASP A 105 8.83 16.79 8.93
C ASP A 105 8.64 17.09 10.42
N GLY A 106 7.77 16.34 11.06
CA GLY A 106 7.45 16.49 12.49
C GLY A 106 6.23 17.35 12.77
N ASP A 107 5.69 18.09 11.80
CA ASP A 107 4.47 18.87 11.98
C ASP A 107 3.29 17.95 12.31
N VAL A 108 2.45 18.39 13.26
CA VAL A 108 1.23 17.68 13.63
C VAL A 108 0.06 18.26 12.85
N ILE A 109 -0.58 17.43 12.06
CA ILE A 109 -1.76 17.80 11.25
C ILE A 109 -3.00 17.06 11.69
N GLU A 110 -4.15 17.67 11.50
CA GLU A 110 -5.44 17.00 11.66
C GLU A 110 -5.78 16.26 10.36
N VAL A 111 -6.08 14.98 10.49
CA VAL A 111 -6.43 14.09 9.38
C VAL A 111 -7.83 13.55 9.60
N MET A 112 -8.68 13.66 8.58
CA MET A 112 -9.96 12.97 8.52
C MET A 112 -9.69 11.55 8.01
N PRO A 113 -9.84 10.51 8.84
CA PRO A 113 -9.57 9.15 8.44
C PRO A 113 -10.47 8.71 7.29
N PHE A 114 -9.93 7.99 6.36
CA PHE A 114 -10.69 7.42 5.26
C PHE A 114 -10.98 5.95 5.55
N ASN A 115 -12.22 5.63 5.86
CA ASN A 115 -12.69 4.26 6.09
C ASN A 115 -13.27 3.66 4.81
N GLY A 116 -12.68 3.95 3.68
CA GLY A 116 -13.22 3.49 2.43
C GLY A 116 -12.14 3.24 1.39
N ILE A 117 -12.44 2.30 0.55
CA ILE A 117 -11.83 1.94 -0.74
C ILE A 117 -10.36 2.35 -0.86
N VAL A 118 -9.49 1.37 -0.80
CA VAL A 118 -8.12 1.51 -1.32
C VAL A 118 -8.26 2.10 -2.73
N GLN A 119 -7.88 3.36 -2.91
CA GLN A 119 -7.81 3.91 -4.26
C GLN A 119 -6.89 3.00 -5.07
N ASN A 120 -7.36 2.58 -6.23
CA ASN A 120 -6.58 1.77 -7.13
C ASN A 120 -5.36 2.63 -7.58
N LEU A 121 -4.22 2.42 -6.95
CA LEU A 121 -3.01 3.20 -7.19
C LEU A 121 -2.58 3.00 -8.64
N VAL A 122 -2.44 4.09 -9.39
CA VAL A 122 -1.89 4.04 -10.73
C VAL A 122 -0.42 4.50 -10.68
N THR A 123 0.50 3.60 -11.05
CA THR A 123 1.94 3.89 -11.06
C THR A 123 2.46 3.78 -12.49
N ALA A 124 3.08 4.85 -12.98
CA ALA A 124 3.67 4.89 -14.32
C ALA A 124 5.13 4.43 -14.32
N TYR A 125 5.49 3.58 -15.28
CA TYR A 125 6.83 3.05 -15.48
C TYR A 125 7.36 3.50 -16.85
N ALA A 126 8.20 4.54 -16.85
CA ALA A 126 8.81 5.12 -18.06
C ALA A 126 10.21 4.55 -18.38
N VAL A 127 10.73 3.65 -17.54
CA VAL A 127 12.05 3.01 -17.66
C VAL A 127 11.96 1.53 -17.33
N ASN A 128 13.02 0.76 -17.61
CA ASN A 128 13.11 -0.63 -17.14
C ASN A 128 13.25 -0.67 -15.62
N GLY A 129 12.78 -1.74 -14.99
CA GLY A 129 12.94 -1.90 -13.54
C GLY A 129 11.96 -2.90 -12.94
N ALA A 130 11.84 -2.86 -11.62
CA ALA A 130 10.92 -3.71 -10.89
C ALA A 130 9.52 -3.08 -10.80
N LEU A 131 8.49 -3.87 -11.05
CA LEU A 131 7.12 -3.52 -10.70
C LEU A 131 6.94 -3.61 -9.18
N ALA A 132 6.29 -2.62 -8.61
CA ALA A 132 5.94 -2.65 -7.19
C ALA A 132 4.89 -3.75 -6.93
N VAL A 133 5.13 -4.59 -5.94
CA VAL A 133 4.17 -5.61 -5.49
C VAL A 133 3.17 -4.95 -4.55
N THR A 134 2.32 -4.11 -5.12
CA THR A 134 1.26 -3.36 -4.42
C THR A 134 -0.05 -3.47 -5.20
N PRO A 135 -1.22 -3.43 -4.54
CA PRO A 135 -2.48 -3.44 -5.27
C PRO A 135 -2.61 -2.19 -6.12
N GLY A 136 -3.10 -2.34 -7.35
CA GLY A 136 -3.29 -1.20 -8.23
C GLY A 136 -3.05 -1.50 -9.69
N THR A 137 -2.78 -0.44 -10.44
CA THR A 137 -2.51 -0.49 -11.88
C THR A 137 -1.11 0.06 -12.19
N ALA A 138 -0.25 -0.77 -12.73
CA ALA A 138 1.02 -0.38 -13.32
C ALA A 138 0.79 -0.01 -14.79
N THR A 139 1.20 1.19 -15.21
CA THR A 139 1.12 1.63 -16.60
C THR A 139 2.51 1.69 -17.19
N LEU A 140 2.74 0.98 -18.30
CA LEU A 140 4.02 0.96 -19.02
C LEU A 140 4.02 2.10 -20.05
N THR A 141 4.73 3.17 -19.72
CA THR A 141 4.74 4.43 -20.50
C THR A 141 6.03 4.67 -21.26
N LYS A 142 7.01 3.75 -21.18
CA LYS A 142 8.29 3.87 -21.86
C LYS A 142 8.10 3.96 -23.37
N ALA A 143 8.77 4.92 -24.03
CA ALA A 143 8.73 5.14 -25.48
C ALA A 143 9.35 3.99 -26.31
N GLY A 144 10.12 3.10 -25.70
CA GLY A 144 10.64 1.86 -26.28
C GLY A 144 10.17 0.66 -25.48
N VAL A 145 10.69 -0.53 -25.76
CA VAL A 145 10.38 -1.74 -24.99
C VAL A 145 10.79 -1.56 -23.53
N ALA A 146 9.86 -1.73 -22.63
CA ALA A 146 10.12 -1.82 -21.19
C ALA A 146 10.35 -3.29 -20.83
N ALA A 147 11.51 -3.59 -20.25
CA ALA A 147 11.81 -4.87 -19.61
C ALA A 147 11.61 -4.69 -18.10
N MET A 148 10.51 -5.25 -17.59
CA MET A 148 10.14 -5.16 -16.19
C MET A 148 10.42 -6.48 -15.48
N THR A 149 10.70 -6.43 -14.18
CA THR A 149 10.76 -7.61 -13.32
C THR A 149 9.63 -7.56 -12.29
N LEU A 150 9.12 -8.71 -11.91
CA LEU A 150 8.09 -8.83 -10.87
C LEU A 150 8.52 -9.88 -9.85
N ALA A 151 8.71 -9.45 -8.62
CA ALA A 151 9.10 -10.30 -7.51
C ALA A 151 7.96 -11.24 -7.08
N ALA A 152 8.29 -12.33 -6.39
CA ALA A 152 7.30 -13.20 -5.76
C ALA A 152 6.48 -12.39 -4.75
N PRO A 153 5.16 -12.61 -4.69
CA PRO A 153 4.36 -12.06 -3.61
C PRO A 153 4.70 -12.76 -2.29
N THR A 154 4.50 -12.08 -1.18
CA THR A 154 4.63 -12.65 0.17
C THR A 154 3.29 -13.19 0.66
N VAL A 155 3.29 -13.99 1.74
CA VAL A 155 2.05 -14.46 2.39
C VAL A 155 1.13 -13.31 2.79
N ALA A 156 1.69 -12.17 3.21
CA ALA A 156 0.90 -10.98 3.56
C ALA A 156 0.24 -10.29 2.36
N GLN A 157 0.63 -10.65 1.14
CA GLN A 157 0.10 -10.12 -0.11
C GLN A 157 -0.88 -11.07 -0.81
N GLU A 158 -1.23 -12.18 -0.17
CA GLU A 158 -2.21 -13.15 -0.72
C GLU A 158 -3.53 -12.45 -1.07
N GLY A 159 -4.05 -12.71 -2.27
CA GLY A 159 -5.22 -12.04 -2.82
C GLY A 159 -4.97 -10.65 -3.41
N LEU A 160 -3.74 -10.12 -3.37
CA LEU A 160 -3.40 -8.84 -4.01
C LEU A 160 -3.64 -8.92 -5.52
N ILE A 161 -4.30 -7.90 -6.07
CA ILE A 161 -4.54 -7.78 -7.52
C ILE A 161 -3.64 -6.68 -8.09
N LEU A 162 -2.84 -7.03 -9.10
CA LEU A 162 -2.00 -6.13 -9.88
C LEU A 162 -2.47 -6.13 -11.33
N ASN A 163 -2.91 -4.97 -11.81
CA ASN A 163 -3.18 -4.76 -13.23
C ASN A 163 -1.95 -4.15 -13.90
N VAL A 164 -1.56 -4.65 -15.06
CA VAL A 164 -0.49 -4.04 -15.87
C VAL A 164 -1.03 -3.72 -17.25
N VAL A 165 -0.86 -2.46 -17.67
CA VAL A 165 -1.41 -1.95 -18.93
C VAL A 165 -0.30 -1.24 -19.72
N SER A 166 -0.11 -1.60 -20.98
CA SER A 166 0.74 -0.86 -21.91
C SER A 166 0.04 0.40 -22.39
N GLN A 167 0.67 1.56 -22.23
CA GLN A 167 0.20 2.83 -22.81
C GLN A 167 0.91 3.18 -24.12
N THR A 168 1.87 2.37 -24.55
CA THR A 168 2.62 2.56 -25.78
C THR A 168 2.54 1.31 -26.67
N ALA A 169 2.66 1.48 -27.97
CA ALA A 169 2.62 0.37 -28.93
C ALA A 169 3.99 -0.35 -29.03
N ASN A 170 4.50 -0.82 -27.87
CA ASN A 170 5.78 -1.53 -27.81
C ASN A 170 5.58 -2.91 -27.14
N ALA A 171 6.38 -3.88 -27.58
CA ALA A 171 6.36 -5.25 -27.03
C ALA A 171 7.08 -5.29 -25.66
N HIS A 172 6.43 -4.74 -24.63
CA HIS A 172 6.95 -4.78 -23.26
C HIS A 172 7.00 -6.20 -22.70
N THR A 173 7.90 -6.44 -21.76
CA THR A 173 8.03 -7.74 -21.10
C THR A 173 7.96 -7.59 -19.57
N ILE A 174 7.38 -8.57 -18.90
CA ILE A 174 7.46 -8.74 -17.47
C ILE A 174 8.08 -10.10 -17.20
N THR A 175 9.21 -10.12 -16.50
CA THR A 175 9.88 -11.35 -16.06
C THR A 175 9.58 -11.61 -14.59
N ALA A 176 8.97 -12.75 -14.31
CA ALA A 176 8.71 -13.27 -12.97
C ALA A 176 9.06 -14.76 -12.97
N THR A 177 10.35 -15.07 -12.80
CA THR A 177 10.94 -16.39 -13.06
C THR A 177 10.25 -17.53 -12.32
N GLY A 178 9.54 -18.38 -13.06
CA GLY A 178 8.80 -19.52 -12.49
C GLY A 178 7.62 -19.15 -11.59
N LEU A 179 7.14 -17.91 -11.66
CA LEU A 179 6.13 -17.40 -10.75
C LEU A 179 4.77 -17.14 -11.40
N ILE A 180 4.67 -17.13 -12.74
CA ILE A 180 3.39 -16.86 -13.42
C ILE A 180 2.63 -18.16 -13.61
N ASP A 181 1.44 -18.27 -13.06
CA ASP A 181 0.52 -19.38 -13.22
C ASP A 181 -0.63 -18.96 -14.14
N ASP A 182 -0.63 -19.50 -15.35
CA ASP A 182 -1.65 -19.23 -16.37
C ASP A 182 -2.80 -20.26 -16.40
N GLY A 183 -2.80 -21.18 -15.42
CA GLY A 183 -3.79 -22.25 -15.31
C GLY A 183 -3.63 -23.39 -16.33
N VAL A 184 -2.58 -23.35 -17.16
CA VAL A 184 -2.32 -24.41 -18.15
C VAL A 184 -1.38 -25.45 -17.55
N THR A 185 -1.64 -26.73 -17.82
CA THR A 185 -0.78 -27.84 -17.40
C THR A 185 0.62 -27.65 -17.98
N GLY A 186 1.65 -27.71 -17.15
CA GLY A 186 3.04 -27.55 -17.60
C GLY A 186 3.91 -26.69 -16.69
N GLY A 187 3.39 -26.32 -15.52
CA GLY A 187 4.11 -25.56 -14.50
C GLY A 187 4.05 -24.04 -14.69
N SER A 188 4.66 -23.36 -13.74
CA SER A 188 4.68 -21.90 -13.73
C SER A 188 5.58 -21.35 -14.82
N LYS A 189 5.15 -20.28 -15.44
CA LYS A 189 5.82 -19.58 -16.52
C LYS A 189 6.73 -18.47 -15.98
N THR A 190 7.57 -17.93 -16.85
CA THR A 190 8.59 -16.96 -16.47
C THR A 190 8.33 -15.58 -17.02
N THR A 191 7.74 -15.46 -18.23
CA THR A 191 7.65 -14.20 -18.93
C THR A 191 6.24 -13.92 -19.45
N ALA A 192 5.76 -12.71 -19.24
CA ALA A 192 4.60 -12.16 -19.92
C ALA A 192 5.09 -11.14 -20.96
N THR A 193 4.83 -11.39 -22.26
CA THR A 193 5.20 -10.54 -23.37
C THR A 193 3.97 -9.87 -23.96
N PHE A 194 3.92 -8.56 -23.91
CA PHE A 194 2.85 -7.73 -24.45
C PHE A 194 3.02 -7.64 -25.96
N ALA A 195 1.93 -7.73 -26.70
CA ALA A 195 1.98 -7.34 -28.11
C ALA A 195 2.30 -5.83 -28.24
N ALA A 196 2.86 -5.42 -29.38
CA ALA A 196 3.14 -4.02 -29.67
C ALA A 196 1.83 -3.23 -29.91
N PHE A 197 1.02 -3.11 -28.87
CA PHE A 197 -0.32 -2.52 -28.91
C PHE A 197 -0.59 -1.70 -27.64
N ALA A 198 -1.00 -0.44 -27.79
CA ALA A 198 -1.44 0.38 -26.67
C ALA A 198 -2.78 -0.15 -26.15
N GLY A 199 -2.86 -0.45 -24.86
CA GLY A 199 -4.00 -1.11 -24.24
C GLY A 199 -3.82 -2.63 -24.03
N ALA A 200 -2.70 -3.23 -24.51
CA ALA A 200 -2.33 -4.58 -24.11
C ALA A 200 -2.24 -4.65 -22.57
N SER A 201 -2.80 -5.68 -21.96
CA SER A 201 -2.94 -5.70 -20.49
C SER A 201 -2.95 -7.11 -19.93
N ILE A 202 -2.55 -7.24 -18.67
CA ILE A 202 -2.63 -8.45 -17.87
C ILE A 202 -3.09 -8.12 -16.45
N THR A 203 -3.97 -8.93 -15.90
CA THR A 203 -4.39 -8.88 -14.49
C THR A 203 -3.83 -10.10 -13.77
N LEU A 204 -3.07 -9.86 -12.74
CA LEU A 204 -2.41 -10.87 -11.91
C LEU A 204 -2.97 -10.82 -10.49
N MET A 205 -3.14 -11.98 -9.88
CA MET A 205 -3.50 -12.12 -8.46
C MET A 205 -2.40 -12.89 -7.73
N ALA A 206 -1.97 -12.37 -6.59
CA ALA A 206 -1.07 -13.09 -5.71
C ALA A 206 -1.80 -14.31 -5.11
N SER A 207 -1.30 -15.50 -5.33
CA SER A 207 -1.85 -16.75 -4.81
C SER A 207 -0.75 -17.79 -4.64
N ASN A 208 -0.64 -18.37 -3.45
CA ASN A 208 0.36 -19.38 -3.13
C ASN A 208 1.80 -18.98 -3.48
N LEU A 209 2.18 -17.73 -3.13
CA LEU A 209 3.49 -17.13 -3.43
C LEU A 209 3.80 -17.01 -4.94
N LYS A 210 2.79 -17.08 -5.80
CA LYS A 210 2.87 -16.96 -7.26
C LYS A 210 1.87 -15.93 -7.77
N TRP A 211 1.92 -15.67 -9.06
CA TRP A 211 1.04 -14.77 -9.78
C TRP A 211 0.07 -15.55 -10.65
N ALA A 212 -1.15 -15.75 -10.18
CA ALA A 212 -2.22 -16.34 -10.98
C ALA A 212 -2.72 -15.32 -12.01
N VAL A 213 -2.84 -15.74 -13.27
CA VAL A 213 -3.37 -14.89 -14.35
C VAL A 213 -4.89 -14.91 -14.31
N LEU A 214 -5.51 -13.78 -13.93
CA LEU A 214 -6.96 -13.65 -13.93
C LEU A 214 -7.50 -13.31 -15.32
N SER A 215 -6.80 -12.43 -16.03
CA SER A 215 -7.15 -12.08 -17.42
C SER A 215 -5.93 -11.56 -18.17
N LYS A 216 -5.96 -11.66 -19.49
CA LYS A 216 -4.96 -11.09 -20.38
C LYS A 216 -5.60 -10.63 -21.67
N ASN A 217 -5.13 -9.51 -22.20
CA ASN A 217 -5.50 -8.98 -23.49
C ASN A 217 -4.23 -8.74 -24.30
N VAL A 218 -4.07 -9.46 -25.42
CA VAL A 218 -2.91 -9.45 -26.33
C VAL A 218 -1.55 -9.55 -25.60
N VAL A 219 -1.49 -10.46 -24.60
CA VAL A 219 -0.28 -10.82 -23.85
C VAL A 219 -0.03 -12.32 -23.99
N THR A 220 1.18 -12.69 -24.35
CA THR A 220 1.65 -14.09 -24.43
C THR A 220 2.43 -14.43 -23.15
N ILE A 221 2.20 -15.61 -22.60
CA ILE A 221 2.90 -16.09 -21.39
C ILE A 221 3.74 -17.31 -21.78
N SER A 222 5.02 -17.32 -21.39
CA SER A 222 6.00 -18.34 -21.73
C SER A 222 6.91 -18.68 -20.56
#